data_08b5349f09eaea3a11e9f458cca92c45
#
_entry.id   08b5349f09eaea3a11e9f458cca92c45
#
_cell.length_a   1.000
_cell.length_b   1.000
_cell.length_c   1.000
_cell.angle_alpha   90.00
_cell.angle_beta   90.00
_cell.angle_gamma   90.00
#
_symmetry.space_group_name_H-M   'P 1'
#
loop_
_entity.id
_entity.type
_entity.pdbx_description
1 polymer ?
#
loop_
_entity_poly.entity_id
_entity_poly.type
_entity_poly.pdbx_seq_one_letter_code
_entity_poly.pdbx_strand_id
1 'polypeptide(L)'
;MHWAEVGVFDDNAVALGIDISDLMGAAGQGLAAQAVRMLNAAGKTRGPVWILCGPGNNGGDGFAAALGLVEDGVDVRLLATHLIQRGETAQAFRERSSRAGIPLSIWPEVQSTIGTGTPALVIDCLLGAGPGGMGKKLRGDIANVRNWLAESRGKNSPVLACDMPTGLGGPDVISATATVTYHSEKWSLRTVEGNVQQDVGEIHTANLPWSARVEDCGPGDARRHPPIKVDARKGDRGRLLIVGGGPYHGAPILAGLAAERSGCDLVHLAM
;
A
#
# COMPACT_ATOMS: atom_id res chain seq x y z
N MET A 1 9.90 -1.03 7.53
CA MET A 1 10.45 -0.83 6.16
C MET A 1 10.04 0.53 5.61
N HIS A 2 10.75 1.05 4.61
CA HIS A 2 10.32 2.25 3.89
C HIS A 2 9.20 1.89 2.91
N TRP A 3 8.20 2.74 2.73
CA TRP A 3 7.06 2.47 1.84
C TRP A 3 7.46 2.21 0.37
N ALA A 4 8.56 2.83 -0.10
CA ALA A 4 9.06 2.63 -1.47
C ALA A 4 9.64 1.23 -1.71
N GLU A 5 9.91 0.45 -0.66
CA GLU A 5 10.38 -0.92 -0.77
C GLU A 5 9.27 -1.89 -1.21
N VAL A 6 8.02 -1.57 -0.92
CA VAL A 6 6.87 -2.47 -1.20
C VAL A 6 6.88 -2.94 -2.65
N GLY A 7 6.95 -2.00 -3.60
CA GLY A 7 6.96 -2.37 -5.02
C GLY A 7 8.23 -3.11 -5.47
N VAL A 8 9.36 -2.93 -4.77
CA VAL A 8 10.58 -3.71 -5.03
C VAL A 8 10.38 -5.16 -4.61
N PHE A 9 9.80 -5.37 -3.44
CA PHE A 9 9.53 -6.71 -2.92
C PHE A 9 8.45 -7.44 -3.71
N ASP A 10 7.41 -6.74 -4.17
CA ASP A 10 6.40 -7.32 -5.05
C ASP A 10 7.04 -7.84 -6.35
N ASP A 11 7.90 -7.05 -7.01
CA ASP A 11 8.61 -7.48 -8.22
C ASP A 11 9.59 -8.61 -7.97
N ASN A 12 10.30 -8.59 -6.83
CA ASN A 12 11.19 -9.68 -6.44
C ASN A 12 10.39 -10.97 -6.17
N ALA A 13 9.21 -10.87 -5.53
CA ALA A 13 8.32 -11.99 -5.29
C ALA A 13 7.84 -12.63 -6.61
N VAL A 14 7.42 -11.79 -7.57
CA VAL A 14 7.02 -12.26 -8.91
C VAL A 14 8.19 -12.94 -9.63
N ALA A 15 9.40 -12.39 -9.55
CA ALA A 15 10.58 -13.00 -10.15
C ALA A 15 10.97 -14.33 -9.48
N LEU A 16 10.57 -14.56 -8.24
CA LEU A 16 10.71 -15.84 -7.53
C LEU A 16 9.55 -16.83 -7.82
N GLY A 17 8.63 -16.46 -8.72
CA GLY A 17 7.54 -17.31 -9.18
C GLY A 17 6.25 -17.22 -8.34
N ILE A 18 6.10 -16.19 -7.50
CA ILE A 18 4.87 -15.95 -6.75
C ILE A 18 3.90 -15.16 -7.63
N ASP A 19 2.65 -15.62 -7.76
CA ASP A 19 1.63 -14.89 -8.50
C ASP A 19 1.21 -13.64 -7.70
N ILE A 20 1.12 -12.51 -8.38
CA ILE A 20 0.66 -11.25 -7.77
C ILE A 20 -0.78 -11.36 -7.26
N SER A 21 -1.60 -12.25 -7.85
CA SER A 21 -2.94 -12.57 -7.36
C SER A 21 -2.91 -13.27 -6.00
N ASP A 22 -1.90 -14.12 -5.76
CA ASP A 22 -1.72 -14.79 -4.46
C ASP A 22 -1.29 -13.79 -3.39
N LEU A 23 -0.44 -12.82 -3.73
CA LEU A 23 -0.06 -11.74 -2.81
C LEU A 23 -1.29 -10.92 -2.40
N MET A 24 -2.09 -10.45 -3.37
CA MET A 24 -3.32 -9.68 -3.09
C MET A 24 -4.37 -10.51 -2.36
N GLY A 25 -4.52 -11.79 -2.70
CA GLY A 25 -5.40 -12.72 -1.99
C GLY A 25 -5.01 -12.88 -0.53
N ALA A 26 -3.73 -13.06 -0.24
CA ALA A 26 -3.21 -13.17 1.12
C ALA A 26 -3.34 -11.86 1.91
N ALA A 27 -3.10 -10.71 1.26
CA ALA A 27 -3.33 -9.41 1.86
C ALA A 27 -4.81 -9.23 2.27
N GLY A 28 -5.74 -9.57 1.37
CA GLY A 28 -7.18 -9.56 1.66
C GLY A 28 -7.57 -10.51 2.78
N GLN A 29 -7.02 -11.71 2.83
CA GLN A 29 -7.26 -12.66 3.93
C GLN A 29 -6.76 -12.13 5.27
N GLY A 30 -5.56 -11.53 5.32
CA GLY A 30 -5.03 -10.90 6.52
C GLY A 30 -5.92 -9.76 7.03
N LEU A 31 -6.42 -8.95 6.10
CA LEU A 31 -7.34 -7.84 6.40
C LEU A 31 -8.70 -8.38 6.92
N ALA A 32 -9.28 -9.38 6.26
CA ALA A 32 -10.52 -10.04 6.68
C ALA A 32 -10.39 -10.67 8.08
N ALA A 33 -9.31 -11.40 8.32
CA ALA A 33 -9.05 -12.02 9.62
C ALA A 33 -8.97 -10.98 10.76
N GLN A 34 -8.34 -9.83 10.52
CA GLN A 34 -8.32 -8.75 11.53
C GLN A 34 -9.69 -8.10 11.70
N ALA A 35 -10.45 -7.91 10.62
CA ALA A 35 -11.82 -7.40 10.69
C ALA A 35 -12.71 -8.31 11.55
N VAL A 36 -12.65 -9.63 11.34
CA VAL A 36 -13.39 -10.62 12.15
C VAL A 36 -12.97 -10.55 13.62
N ARG A 37 -11.68 -10.40 13.95
CA ARG A 37 -11.22 -10.21 15.33
C ARG A 37 -11.84 -8.98 15.98
N MET A 38 -11.86 -7.85 15.26
CA MET A 38 -12.46 -6.60 15.77
C MET A 38 -13.97 -6.72 15.97
N LEU A 39 -14.69 -7.37 15.05
CA LEU A 39 -16.12 -7.62 15.15
C LEU A 39 -16.46 -8.51 16.36
N ASN A 40 -15.68 -9.58 16.57
CA ASN A 40 -15.85 -10.48 17.70
C ASN A 40 -15.60 -9.77 19.04
N ALA A 41 -14.53 -8.98 19.13
CA ALA A 41 -14.22 -8.20 20.33
C ALA A 41 -15.31 -7.17 20.66
N ALA A 42 -15.99 -6.63 19.65
CA ALA A 42 -17.10 -5.71 19.80
C ALA A 42 -18.48 -6.38 20.01
N GLY A 43 -18.57 -7.73 19.98
CA GLY A 43 -19.82 -8.47 20.01
C GLY A 43 -20.72 -8.26 18.76
N LYS A 44 -20.14 -7.85 17.63
CA LYS A 44 -20.83 -7.48 16.39
C LYS A 44 -20.45 -8.40 15.24
N THR A 45 -20.62 -9.69 15.40
CA THR A 45 -20.06 -10.75 14.56
C THR A 45 -20.51 -10.78 13.10
N ARG A 46 -21.60 -10.10 12.74
CA ARG A 46 -22.20 -10.21 11.39
C ARG A 46 -22.32 -8.89 10.60
N GLY A 47 -21.74 -7.80 11.09
CA GLY A 47 -21.72 -6.53 10.36
C GLY A 47 -22.99 -5.68 10.54
N PRO A 48 -23.33 -4.73 9.64
CA PRO A 48 -22.70 -4.52 8.32
C PRO A 48 -21.28 -3.96 8.39
N VAL A 49 -20.43 -4.42 7.48
CA VAL A 49 -19.07 -3.90 7.29
C VAL A 49 -19.04 -3.09 5.99
N TRP A 50 -18.59 -1.84 6.08
CA TRP A 50 -18.38 -1.03 4.88
C TRP A 50 -16.91 -1.08 4.48
N ILE A 51 -16.62 -1.41 3.22
CA ILE A 51 -15.27 -1.39 2.67
C ILE A 51 -15.17 -0.30 1.63
N LEU A 52 -14.31 0.68 1.87
CA LEU A 52 -14.08 1.83 0.99
C LEU A 52 -12.90 1.52 0.08
N CYS A 53 -13.14 1.30 -1.22
CA CYS A 53 -12.15 0.86 -2.18
C CYS A 53 -11.69 2.01 -3.08
N GLY A 54 -10.39 2.33 -3.05
CA GLY A 54 -9.74 3.21 -4.01
C GLY A 54 -9.46 2.53 -5.35
N PRO A 55 -8.88 3.25 -6.33
CA PRO A 55 -8.70 2.74 -7.69
C PRO A 55 -7.47 1.84 -7.87
N GLY A 56 -6.58 1.74 -6.88
CA GLY A 56 -5.31 1.01 -6.94
C GLY A 56 -5.33 -0.35 -6.24
N ASN A 57 -4.13 -0.89 -5.99
CA ASN A 57 -3.96 -2.19 -5.32
C ASN A 57 -4.60 -2.23 -3.93
N ASN A 58 -4.51 -1.14 -3.16
CA ASN A 58 -5.17 -1.07 -1.85
C ASN A 58 -6.69 -1.31 -1.93
N GLY A 59 -7.35 -0.77 -2.98
CA GLY A 59 -8.75 -1.11 -3.27
C GLY A 59 -8.93 -2.59 -3.67
N GLY A 60 -7.95 -3.15 -4.40
CA GLY A 60 -7.88 -4.57 -4.73
C GLY A 60 -7.86 -5.47 -3.50
N ASP A 61 -7.04 -5.13 -2.51
CA ASP A 61 -6.98 -5.82 -1.20
C ASP A 61 -8.34 -5.75 -0.49
N GLY A 62 -9.04 -4.61 -0.60
CA GLY A 62 -10.41 -4.45 -0.08
C GLY A 62 -11.42 -5.37 -0.76
N PHE A 63 -11.36 -5.54 -2.08
CA PHE A 63 -12.20 -6.51 -2.80
C PHE A 63 -11.86 -7.95 -2.41
N ALA A 64 -10.57 -8.25 -2.24
CA ALA A 64 -10.14 -9.57 -1.78
C ALA A 64 -10.62 -9.87 -0.35
N ALA A 65 -10.53 -8.88 0.56
CA ALA A 65 -11.03 -9.00 1.93
C ALA A 65 -12.55 -9.19 1.97
N ALA A 66 -13.30 -8.54 1.08
CA ALA A 66 -14.75 -8.69 0.98
C ALA A 66 -15.17 -10.14 0.72
N LEU A 67 -14.43 -10.86 -0.14
CA LEU A 67 -14.69 -12.27 -0.43
C LEU A 67 -14.52 -13.11 0.83
N GLY A 68 -13.40 -12.98 1.55
CA GLY A 68 -13.17 -13.74 2.78
C GLY A 68 -14.20 -13.43 3.88
N LEU A 69 -14.58 -12.16 4.05
CA LEU A 69 -15.60 -11.77 5.03
C LEU A 69 -16.98 -12.35 4.73
N VAL A 70 -17.37 -12.43 3.46
CA VAL A 70 -18.64 -13.05 3.06
C VAL A 70 -18.62 -14.57 3.28
N GLU A 71 -17.49 -15.23 3.03
CA GLU A 71 -17.29 -16.65 3.36
C GLU A 71 -17.45 -16.90 4.87
N ASP A 72 -17.04 -15.97 5.72
CA ASP A 72 -17.24 -15.98 7.18
C ASP A 72 -18.66 -15.55 7.62
N GLY A 73 -19.57 -15.29 6.68
CA GLY A 73 -20.97 -14.93 6.93
C GLY A 73 -21.20 -13.49 7.41
N VAL A 74 -20.26 -12.59 7.14
CA VAL A 74 -20.35 -11.17 7.47
C VAL A 74 -21.17 -10.43 6.39
N ASP A 75 -22.08 -9.53 6.78
CA ASP A 75 -22.77 -8.61 5.85
C ASP A 75 -21.76 -7.54 5.38
N VAL A 76 -21.32 -7.64 4.14
CA VAL A 76 -20.33 -6.74 3.53
C VAL A 76 -20.98 -5.84 2.49
N ARG A 77 -20.58 -4.57 2.49
CA ARG A 77 -21.00 -3.57 1.51
C ARG A 77 -19.80 -2.79 1.00
N LEU A 78 -19.61 -2.81 -0.30
CA LEU A 78 -18.50 -2.18 -0.99
C LEU A 78 -18.89 -0.78 -1.49
N LEU A 79 -18.00 0.20 -1.29
CA LEU A 79 -18.05 1.51 -1.92
C LEU A 79 -16.75 1.75 -2.67
N ALA A 80 -16.80 1.76 -4.00
CA ALA A 80 -15.64 2.06 -4.83
C ALA A 80 -15.68 3.52 -5.32
N THR A 81 -14.52 4.17 -5.34
CA THR A 81 -14.38 5.53 -5.87
C THR A 81 -14.37 5.57 -7.40
N HIS A 82 -14.09 4.45 -8.07
CA HIS A 82 -13.96 4.37 -9.52
C HIS A 82 -14.67 3.14 -10.08
N LEU A 83 -15.15 3.27 -11.31
CA LEU A 83 -15.83 2.18 -12.03
C LEU A 83 -14.87 1.03 -12.39
N ILE A 84 -13.61 1.34 -12.66
CA ILE A 84 -12.59 0.38 -13.07
C ILE A 84 -11.35 0.54 -12.16
N GLN A 85 -10.75 -0.58 -11.77
CA GLN A 85 -9.49 -0.60 -11.04
C GLN A 85 -8.30 -0.37 -11.99
N ARG A 86 -7.23 0.25 -11.50
CA ARG A 86 -6.05 0.59 -12.33
C ARG A 86 -5.15 -0.61 -12.63
N GLY A 87 -5.22 -1.68 -11.84
CA GLY A 87 -4.42 -2.89 -12.03
C GLY A 87 -5.30 -4.09 -12.41
N GLU A 88 -4.79 -4.97 -13.27
CA GLU A 88 -5.52 -6.17 -13.72
C GLU A 88 -5.91 -7.07 -12.56
N THR A 89 -5.00 -7.30 -11.62
CA THR A 89 -5.26 -8.12 -10.42
C THR A 89 -6.34 -7.51 -9.54
N ALA A 90 -6.28 -6.20 -9.27
CA ALA A 90 -7.31 -5.50 -8.50
C ALA A 90 -8.67 -5.54 -9.21
N GLN A 91 -8.67 -5.39 -10.53
CA GLN A 91 -9.89 -5.51 -11.34
C GLN A 91 -10.47 -6.92 -11.30
N ALA A 92 -9.63 -7.95 -11.37
CA ALA A 92 -10.06 -9.35 -11.26
C ALA A 92 -10.72 -9.65 -9.89
N PHE A 93 -10.17 -9.15 -8.78
CA PHE A 93 -10.79 -9.30 -7.46
C PHE A 93 -12.12 -8.55 -7.36
N ARG A 94 -12.22 -7.37 -7.93
CA ARG A 94 -13.49 -6.64 -8.03
C ARG A 94 -14.56 -7.44 -8.79
N GLU A 95 -14.20 -8.01 -9.94
CA GLU A 95 -15.13 -8.85 -10.72
C GLU A 95 -15.54 -10.12 -9.97
N ARG A 96 -14.60 -10.75 -9.24
CA ARG A 96 -14.92 -11.88 -8.36
C ARG A 96 -15.91 -11.48 -7.27
N SER A 97 -15.72 -10.33 -6.61
CA SER A 97 -16.66 -9.79 -5.62
C SER A 97 -18.04 -9.54 -6.20
N SER A 98 -18.12 -9.00 -7.43
CA SER A 98 -19.38 -8.81 -8.14
C SER A 98 -20.07 -10.13 -8.46
N ARG A 99 -19.33 -11.15 -8.95
CA ARG A 99 -19.86 -12.50 -9.23
C ARG A 99 -20.33 -13.20 -7.95
N ALA A 100 -19.71 -12.92 -6.81
CA ALA A 100 -20.15 -13.42 -5.50
C ALA A 100 -21.40 -12.69 -4.98
N GLY A 101 -21.95 -11.73 -5.73
CA GLY A 101 -23.16 -11.00 -5.35
C GLY A 101 -22.97 -10.00 -4.22
N ILE A 102 -21.74 -9.60 -3.92
CA ILE A 102 -21.46 -8.61 -2.86
C ILE A 102 -21.96 -7.25 -3.31
N PRO A 103 -22.85 -6.57 -2.52
CA PRO A 103 -23.38 -5.27 -2.87
C PRO A 103 -22.27 -4.23 -3.07
N LEU A 104 -22.23 -3.61 -4.24
CA LEU A 104 -21.23 -2.62 -4.64
C LEU A 104 -21.89 -1.35 -5.12
N SER A 105 -21.56 -0.22 -4.48
CA SER A 105 -21.86 1.14 -4.97
C SER A 105 -20.61 1.77 -5.58
N ILE A 106 -20.83 2.62 -6.58
CA ILE A 106 -19.80 3.49 -7.15
C ILE A 106 -20.09 4.91 -6.72
N TRP A 107 -19.08 5.62 -6.23
CA TRP A 107 -19.22 7.03 -5.91
C TRP A 107 -19.67 7.84 -7.16
N PRO A 108 -20.64 8.79 -7.06
CA PRO A 108 -21.31 9.25 -5.83
C PRO A 108 -22.61 8.49 -5.47
N GLU A 109 -22.95 7.40 -6.13
CA GLU A 109 -24.21 6.67 -5.95
C GLU A 109 -24.19 5.78 -4.70
N VAL A 110 -24.01 6.38 -3.54
CA VAL A 110 -23.80 5.66 -2.26
C VAL A 110 -25.09 5.10 -1.66
N GLN A 111 -26.22 5.75 -1.89
CA GLN A 111 -27.44 5.53 -1.08
C GLN A 111 -28.13 4.19 -1.32
N SER A 112 -27.99 3.58 -2.49
CA SER A 112 -28.71 2.35 -2.83
C SER A 112 -28.14 1.09 -2.16
N THR A 113 -26.86 1.07 -1.84
CA THR A 113 -26.14 -0.13 -1.40
C THR A 113 -25.70 -0.08 0.05
N ILE A 114 -25.18 1.07 0.52
CA ILE A 114 -24.71 1.22 1.91
C ILE A 114 -25.87 1.25 2.92
N GLY A 115 -27.07 1.61 2.45
CA GLY A 115 -28.28 1.55 3.25
C GLY A 115 -28.31 2.57 4.41
N THR A 116 -29.29 2.41 5.30
CA THR A 116 -29.55 3.35 6.40
C THR A 116 -28.92 2.93 7.74
N GLY A 117 -28.25 1.76 7.79
CA GLY A 117 -27.64 1.20 9.00
C GLY A 117 -26.32 1.87 9.37
N THR A 118 -25.95 1.83 10.66
CA THR A 118 -24.60 2.15 11.13
C THR A 118 -23.72 0.93 10.96
N PRO A 119 -22.55 1.03 10.29
CA PRO A 119 -21.68 -0.13 10.13
C PRO A 119 -21.08 -0.55 11.48
N ALA A 120 -20.90 -1.85 11.65
CA ALA A 120 -20.17 -2.40 12.79
C ALA A 120 -18.67 -2.09 12.71
N LEU A 121 -18.16 -1.99 11.46
CA LEU A 121 -16.78 -1.69 11.12
C LEU A 121 -16.72 -0.99 9.76
N VAL A 122 -15.82 -0.04 9.60
CA VAL A 122 -15.40 0.52 8.31
C VAL A 122 -14.00 0.01 7.98
N ILE A 123 -13.77 -0.45 6.77
CA ILE A 123 -12.44 -0.84 6.28
C ILE A 123 -12.00 0.22 5.25
N ASP A 124 -10.92 0.91 5.55
CA ASP A 124 -10.33 1.94 4.70
C ASP A 124 -9.29 1.31 3.75
N CYS A 125 -9.70 1.10 2.51
CA CYS A 125 -8.87 0.65 1.40
C CYS A 125 -8.78 1.70 0.28
N LEU A 126 -8.88 3.01 0.62
CA LEU A 126 -8.85 4.06 -0.39
C LEU A 126 -7.44 4.30 -0.93
N LEU A 127 -6.46 4.50 -0.04
CA LEU A 127 -5.04 4.71 -0.38
C LEU A 127 -4.15 3.97 0.62
N GLY A 128 -3.13 3.29 0.10
CA GLY A 128 -2.07 2.68 0.89
C GLY A 128 -0.77 3.48 0.83
N ALA A 129 0.37 2.79 1.05
CA ALA A 129 1.72 3.34 1.09
C ALA A 129 2.23 3.98 -0.23
N GLY A 130 1.44 4.02 -1.27
CA GLY A 130 1.83 4.57 -2.57
C GLY A 130 2.09 6.09 -2.55
N PRO A 131 2.71 6.64 -3.63
CA PRO A 131 3.16 8.04 -3.69
C PRO A 131 2.05 9.09 -3.59
N GLY A 132 0.78 8.68 -3.64
CA GLY A 132 -0.41 9.56 -3.50
C GLY A 132 -0.99 9.64 -2.10
N GLY A 133 -0.58 8.74 -1.18
CA GLY A 133 -1.30 8.50 0.08
C GLY A 133 -0.77 9.25 1.31
N MET A 134 0.52 9.59 1.35
CA MET A 134 1.14 10.16 2.55
C MET A 134 1.36 11.67 2.49
N GLY A 135 1.07 12.35 3.61
CA GLY A 135 1.45 13.76 3.84
C GLY A 135 0.79 14.77 2.89
N LYS A 136 -0.13 14.33 2.04
CA LYS A 136 -0.76 15.16 1.01
C LYS A 136 -2.23 15.38 1.31
N LYS A 137 -2.71 16.54 0.88
CA LYS A 137 -4.15 16.81 0.86
C LYS A 137 -4.85 15.86 -0.11
N LEU A 138 -5.89 15.18 0.34
CA LEU A 138 -6.72 14.32 -0.50
C LEU A 138 -7.43 15.14 -1.59
N ARG A 139 -7.69 14.51 -2.74
CA ARG A 139 -8.33 15.17 -3.90
C ARG A 139 -9.35 14.24 -4.56
N GLY A 140 -10.26 14.86 -5.34
CA GLY A 140 -11.27 14.14 -6.14
C GLY A 140 -12.15 13.24 -5.28
N ASP A 141 -12.56 12.12 -5.83
CA ASP A 141 -13.53 11.22 -5.19
C ASP A 141 -13.03 10.60 -3.88
N ILE A 142 -11.72 10.45 -3.71
CA ILE A 142 -11.17 9.99 -2.43
C ILE A 142 -11.43 11.02 -1.32
N ALA A 143 -11.22 12.31 -1.58
CA ALA A 143 -11.55 13.37 -0.64
C ALA A 143 -13.07 13.45 -0.38
N ASN A 144 -13.87 13.28 -1.43
CA ASN A 144 -15.32 13.29 -1.33
C ASN A 144 -15.83 12.13 -0.46
N VAL A 145 -15.33 10.91 -0.68
CA VAL A 145 -15.70 9.72 0.13
C VAL A 145 -15.25 9.91 1.58
N ARG A 146 -14.04 10.44 1.83
CA ARG A 146 -13.58 10.75 3.19
C ARG A 146 -14.52 11.76 3.88
N ASN A 147 -14.90 12.84 3.21
CA ASN A 147 -15.80 13.85 3.76
C ASN A 147 -17.20 13.27 4.01
N TRP A 148 -17.73 12.49 3.06
CA TRP A 148 -18.98 11.76 3.23
C TRP A 148 -18.93 10.82 4.45
N LEU A 149 -17.83 10.06 4.64
CA LEU A 149 -17.68 9.19 5.82
C LEU A 149 -17.78 9.99 7.11
N ALA A 150 -17.11 11.15 7.19
CA ALA A 150 -17.11 12.02 8.36
C ALA A 150 -18.51 12.57 8.73
N GLU A 151 -19.43 12.62 7.76
CA GLU A 151 -20.81 13.07 7.95
C GLU A 151 -21.82 11.91 8.02
N SER A 152 -21.40 10.71 7.60
CA SER A 152 -22.25 9.52 7.53
C SER A 152 -22.50 8.90 8.92
N ARG A 153 -23.35 7.86 8.94
CA ARG A 153 -23.54 7.02 10.13
C ARG A 153 -22.30 6.20 10.50
N GLY A 154 -21.34 6.05 9.57
CA GLY A 154 -20.06 5.39 9.80
C GLY A 154 -19.05 6.21 10.58
N LYS A 155 -19.27 7.52 10.78
CA LYS A 155 -18.29 8.44 11.40
C LYS A 155 -17.79 8.03 12.79
N ASN A 156 -18.61 7.31 13.55
CA ASN A 156 -18.28 6.85 14.91
C ASN A 156 -18.01 5.34 14.97
N SER A 157 -17.97 4.66 13.82
CA SER A 157 -17.63 3.24 13.75
C SER A 157 -16.13 3.05 13.85
N PRO A 158 -15.65 1.93 14.45
CA PRO A 158 -14.24 1.62 14.38
C PRO A 158 -13.78 1.53 12.92
N VAL A 159 -12.55 1.95 12.66
CA VAL A 159 -11.94 1.91 11.32
C VAL A 159 -10.75 0.96 11.34
N LEU A 160 -10.71 0.04 10.38
CA LEU A 160 -9.56 -0.80 10.07
C LEU A 160 -8.91 -0.28 8.78
N ALA A 161 -7.68 0.22 8.87
CA ALA A 161 -6.95 0.69 7.71
C ALA A 161 -6.19 -0.46 7.03
N CYS A 162 -6.25 -0.49 5.71
CA CYS A 162 -5.49 -1.39 4.86
C CYS A 162 -4.16 -0.75 4.50
N ASP A 163 -3.04 -1.38 4.83
CA ASP A 163 -1.66 -0.96 4.64
C ASP A 163 -1.28 0.27 5.48
N MET A 164 -2.05 1.34 5.41
CA MET A 164 -1.97 2.54 6.26
C MET A 164 -3.25 3.37 6.17
N PRO A 165 -3.55 4.20 7.18
CA PRO A 165 -4.67 5.12 7.13
C PRO A 165 -4.59 6.06 5.92
N THR A 166 -5.68 6.17 5.16
CA THR A 166 -5.75 7.10 4.04
C THR A 166 -5.50 8.53 4.48
N GLY A 167 -4.52 9.19 3.84
CA GLY A 167 -4.15 10.57 4.16
C GLY A 167 -3.23 10.73 5.37
N LEU A 168 -2.63 9.64 5.89
CA LEU A 168 -1.71 9.68 7.04
C LEU A 168 -0.64 10.75 6.87
N GLY A 169 -0.44 11.56 7.92
CA GLY A 169 0.49 12.69 7.92
C GLY A 169 0.00 13.92 7.13
N GLY A 170 -1.22 13.88 6.59
CA GLY A 170 -1.87 15.00 5.91
C GLY A 170 -3.05 15.57 6.72
N PRO A 171 -3.70 16.64 6.22
CA PRO A 171 -4.79 17.31 6.94
C PRO A 171 -6.12 16.55 6.91
N ASP A 172 -6.27 15.57 6.01
CA ASP A 172 -7.55 14.91 5.71
C ASP A 172 -7.50 13.41 6.07
N VAL A 173 -6.74 13.02 7.08
CA VAL A 173 -6.56 11.61 7.48
C VAL A 173 -7.90 10.96 7.87
N ILE A 174 -8.03 9.67 7.56
CA ILE A 174 -9.05 8.79 8.13
C ILE A 174 -8.40 8.07 9.31
N SER A 175 -8.67 8.54 10.53
CA SER A 175 -8.07 7.96 11.73
C SER A 175 -8.55 6.52 11.93
N ALA A 176 -7.62 5.59 12.10
CA ALA A 176 -7.88 4.17 12.26
C ALA A 176 -7.90 3.75 13.73
N THR A 177 -8.73 2.77 14.06
CA THR A 177 -8.71 2.03 15.32
C THR A 177 -7.60 0.99 15.31
N ALA A 178 -7.38 0.38 14.14
CA ALA A 178 -6.30 -0.55 13.87
C ALA A 178 -5.86 -0.44 12.40
N THR A 179 -4.62 -0.82 12.13
CA THR A 179 -4.04 -0.87 10.79
C THR A 179 -3.45 -2.25 10.53
N VAL A 180 -3.85 -2.88 9.43
CA VAL A 180 -3.17 -4.06 8.91
C VAL A 180 -2.16 -3.61 7.88
N THR A 181 -0.89 -3.89 8.13
CA THR A 181 0.19 -3.66 7.16
C THR A 181 0.79 -4.98 6.72
N TYR A 182 1.46 -5.00 5.57
CA TYR A 182 1.91 -6.24 4.94
C TYR A 182 3.42 -6.37 4.99
N HIS A 183 3.91 -7.61 5.02
CA HIS A 183 5.31 -8.02 5.09
C HIS A 183 6.01 -7.55 6.37
N SER A 184 6.17 -6.26 6.54
CA SER A 184 6.72 -5.66 7.75
C SER A 184 6.13 -4.29 8.02
N GLU A 185 6.24 -3.83 9.25
CA GLU A 185 5.77 -2.53 9.65
C GLU A 185 6.49 -1.40 8.88
N LYS A 186 5.72 -0.46 8.31
CA LYS A 186 6.27 0.71 7.63
C LYS A 186 6.73 1.76 8.64
N TRP A 187 7.88 2.37 8.40
CA TRP A 187 8.40 3.45 9.27
C TRP A 187 7.43 4.61 9.42
N SER A 188 6.63 4.87 8.39
CA SER A 188 5.62 5.91 8.37
C SER A 188 4.44 5.70 9.32
N LEU A 189 4.29 4.51 9.90
CA LEU A 189 3.28 4.24 10.93
C LEU A 189 3.72 4.69 12.32
N ARG A 190 5.01 5.09 12.46
CA ARG A 190 5.58 5.57 13.72
C ARG A 190 6.09 7.00 13.61
N THR A 191 6.16 7.66 14.75
CA THR A 191 6.84 8.96 14.88
C THR A 191 8.36 8.76 14.86
N VAL A 192 9.11 9.86 14.77
CA VAL A 192 10.58 9.83 14.82
C VAL A 192 11.10 9.21 16.12
N GLU A 193 10.36 9.37 17.23
CA GLU A 193 10.67 8.79 18.55
C GLU A 193 10.27 7.31 18.65
N GLY A 194 9.70 6.71 17.59
CA GLY A 194 9.30 5.31 17.54
C GLY A 194 7.90 5.00 18.08
N ASN A 195 7.15 5.99 18.56
CA ASN A 195 5.77 5.79 18.98
C ASN A 195 4.84 5.58 17.79
N VAL A 196 3.76 4.82 17.96
CA VAL A 196 2.70 4.71 16.94
C VAL A 196 2.09 6.10 16.71
N GLN A 197 1.89 6.49 15.46
CA GLN A 197 1.21 7.75 15.15
C GLN A 197 -0.25 7.71 15.61
N GLN A 198 -0.77 8.86 16.03
CA GLN A 198 -2.11 8.98 16.63
C GLN A 198 -3.23 8.40 15.75
N ASP A 199 -3.13 8.56 14.42
CA ASP A 199 -4.17 8.15 13.48
C ASP A 199 -4.04 6.70 12.98
N VAL A 200 -3.07 5.94 13.49
CA VAL A 200 -2.75 4.58 13.02
C VAL A 200 -3.48 3.50 13.82
N GLY A 201 -3.73 3.75 15.10
CA GLY A 201 -4.29 2.73 16.00
C GLY A 201 -3.36 1.55 16.25
N GLU A 202 -3.93 0.39 16.54
CA GLU A 202 -3.16 -0.84 16.75
C GLU A 202 -2.59 -1.39 15.44
N ILE A 203 -1.29 -1.68 15.39
CA ILE A 203 -0.63 -2.18 14.17
C ILE A 203 -0.61 -3.71 14.17
N HIS A 204 -1.11 -4.30 13.10
CA HIS A 204 -1.05 -5.75 12.83
C HIS A 204 -0.31 -5.99 11.52
N THR A 205 0.74 -6.81 11.55
CA THR A 205 1.44 -7.23 10.34
C THR A 205 0.85 -8.54 9.84
N ALA A 206 0.30 -8.52 8.63
CA ALA A 206 -0.16 -9.73 7.95
C ALA A 206 0.98 -10.30 7.09
N ASN A 207 1.19 -11.61 7.18
CA ASN A 207 2.19 -12.31 6.38
C ASN A 207 1.69 -12.51 4.95
N LEU A 208 2.58 -12.22 3.99
CA LEU A 208 2.38 -12.58 2.58
C LEU A 208 3.09 -13.91 2.26
N PRO A 209 2.66 -14.65 1.21
CA PRO A 209 3.21 -15.95 0.87
C PRO A 209 4.55 -15.84 0.13
N TRP A 210 5.51 -15.10 0.65
CA TRP A 210 6.84 -14.97 0.08
C TRP A 210 7.95 -15.43 1.02
N SER A 211 9.10 -15.78 0.45
CA SER A 211 10.26 -16.19 1.21
C SER A 211 11.15 -15.00 1.59
N ALA A 212 12.03 -15.16 2.56
CA ALA A 212 13.03 -14.15 2.91
C ALA A 212 13.91 -13.72 1.72
N ARG A 213 14.01 -14.53 0.65
CA ARG A 213 14.74 -14.20 -0.57
C ARG A 213 14.18 -13.00 -1.33
N VAL A 214 12.95 -12.57 -1.04
CA VAL A 214 12.38 -11.33 -1.58
C VAL A 214 13.18 -10.10 -1.13
N GLU A 215 13.85 -10.17 0.01
CA GLU A 215 14.72 -9.12 0.55
C GLU A 215 16.13 -9.12 -0.09
N ASP A 216 16.49 -10.18 -0.80
CA ASP A 216 17.74 -10.22 -1.57
C ASP A 216 17.67 -9.26 -2.75
N CYS A 217 18.84 -8.79 -3.24
CA CYS A 217 18.88 -7.96 -4.44
C CYS A 217 18.30 -8.72 -5.65
N GLY A 218 17.32 -8.13 -6.30
CA GLY A 218 16.59 -8.77 -7.39
C GLY A 218 16.09 -7.78 -8.45
N PRO A 219 15.25 -8.23 -9.39
CA PRO A 219 14.73 -7.40 -10.48
C PRO A 219 13.97 -6.17 -9.99
N GLY A 220 13.31 -6.23 -8.83
CA GLY A 220 12.64 -5.10 -8.21
C GLY A 220 13.59 -3.94 -7.89
N ASP A 221 14.84 -4.23 -7.52
CA ASP A 221 15.85 -3.22 -7.23
C ASP A 221 16.22 -2.41 -8.48
N ALA A 222 16.08 -2.98 -9.68
CA ALA A 222 16.30 -2.27 -10.93
C ALA A 222 15.33 -1.08 -11.11
N ARG A 223 14.16 -1.08 -10.45
CA ARG A 223 13.24 0.06 -10.43
C ARG A 223 13.86 1.32 -9.83
N ARG A 224 14.84 1.18 -8.95
CA ARG A 224 15.54 2.29 -8.30
C ARG A 224 16.56 2.94 -9.22
N HIS A 225 16.95 2.25 -10.30
CA HIS A 225 17.86 2.81 -11.25
C HIS A 225 17.12 3.85 -12.11
N PRO A 226 17.50 5.13 -12.08
CA PRO A 226 16.81 6.15 -12.84
C PRO A 226 16.97 5.86 -14.35
N PRO A 227 15.88 5.96 -15.12
CA PRO A 227 15.98 5.77 -16.57
C PRO A 227 16.90 6.83 -17.18
N ILE A 228 17.72 6.42 -18.13
CA ILE A 228 18.58 7.34 -18.88
C ILE A 228 17.68 8.26 -19.72
N LYS A 229 17.75 9.57 -19.48
CA LYS A 229 17.03 10.55 -20.29
C LYS A 229 17.61 10.58 -21.70
N VAL A 230 16.75 10.65 -22.71
CA VAL A 230 17.16 10.69 -24.13
C VAL A 230 18.04 11.92 -24.42
N ASP A 231 17.81 13.03 -23.71
CA ASP A 231 18.54 14.29 -23.80
C ASP A 231 19.58 14.48 -22.69
N ALA A 232 19.99 13.40 -22.03
CA ALA A 232 20.97 13.44 -20.94
C ALA A 232 22.28 14.06 -21.40
N ARG A 233 22.78 15.00 -20.61
CA ARG A 233 24.06 15.70 -20.82
C ARG A 233 25.13 15.17 -19.88
N LYS A 234 26.38 15.48 -20.18
CA LYS A 234 27.54 15.12 -19.35
C LYS A 234 27.37 15.63 -17.92
N GLY A 235 27.36 14.72 -16.96
CA GLY A 235 27.15 14.96 -15.53
C GLY A 235 25.75 14.65 -15.03
N ASP A 236 24.74 14.40 -15.90
CA ASP A 236 23.37 14.08 -15.49
C ASP A 236 23.27 12.68 -14.86
N ARG A 237 24.20 11.78 -15.21
CA ARG A 237 24.30 10.42 -14.64
C ARG A 237 25.20 10.35 -13.41
N GLY A 238 25.57 11.49 -12.85
CA GLY A 238 26.35 11.59 -11.65
C GLY A 238 27.80 12.00 -11.89
N ARG A 239 28.35 12.60 -10.82
CA ARG A 239 29.74 12.99 -10.70
C ARG A 239 30.31 12.34 -9.45
N LEU A 240 31.35 11.58 -9.59
CA LEU A 240 32.00 10.87 -8.48
C LEU A 240 33.40 11.41 -8.25
N LEU A 241 33.70 11.75 -7.01
CA LEU A 241 35.05 12.03 -6.57
C LEU A 241 35.54 10.84 -5.72
N ILE A 242 36.64 10.21 -6.13
CA ILE A 242 37.33 9.17 -5.39
C ILE A 242 38.59 9.79 -4.79
N VAL A 243 38.66 9.81 -3.47
CA VAL A 243 39.84 10.27 -2.73
C VAL A 243 40.51 9.05 -2.12
N GLY A 244 41.72 8.79 -2.50
CA GLY A 244 42.43 7.63 -2.00
C GLY A 244 43.78 7.45 -2.70
N GLY A 245 44.53 6.51 -2.26
CA GLY A 245 45.88 6.28 -2.73
C GLY A 245 46.90 6.58 -1.61
N GLY A 246 48.11 6.70 -1.96
CA GLY A 246 49.26 6.83 -1.11
C GLY A 246 50.42 6.24 -1.85
N PRO A 247 51.19 5.30 -1.27
CA PRO A 247 52.22 4.61 -2.03
C PRO A 247 51.65 3.68 -3.11
N TYR A 248 50.35 3.32 -3.03
CA TYR A 248 49.69 2.43 -4.00
C TYR A 248 48.47 3.09 -4.59
N HIS A 249 48.38 3.16 -5.93
CA HIS A 249 47.31 3.86 -6.64
C HIS A 249 46.30 2.89 -7.30
N GLY A 250 46.49 1.58 -7.22
CA GLY A 250 45.69 0.59 -7.92
C GLY A 250 44.21 0.59 -7.53
N ALA A 251 43.90 0.65 -6.23
CA ALA A 251 42.54 0.57 -5.73
C ALA A 251 41.64 1.77 -6.20
N PRO A 252 42.07 3.04 -6.06
CA PRO A 252 41.28 4.16 -6.56
C PRO A 252 41.11 4.17 -8.10
N ILE A 253 42.11 3.68 -8.85
CA ILE A 253 41.98 3.54 -10.30
C ILE A 253 40.95 2.47 -10.66
N LEU A 254 40.99 1.29 -10.01
CA LEU A 254 39.98 0.24 -10.22
C LEU A 254 38.57 0.72 -9.85
N ALA A 255 38.43 1.43 -8.74
CA ALA A 255 37.16 2.04 -8.34
C ALA A 255 36.63 3.05 -9.39
N GLY A 256 37.52 3.86 -9.94
CA GLY A 256 37.18 4.82 -11.02
C GLY A 256 36.72 4.12 -12.28
N LEU A 257 37.44 3.09 -12.74
CA LEU A 257 37.05 2.29 -13.89
C LEU A 257 35.71 1.56 -13.68
N ALA A 258 35.45 1.06 -12.47
CA ALA A 258 34.21 0.42 -12.12
C ALA A 258 33.04 1.43 -12.16
N ALA A 259 33.21 2.63 -11.59
CA ALA A 259 32.22 3.69 -11.61
C ALA A 259 31.86 4.14 -13.04
N GLU A 260 32.86 4.29 -13.92
CA GLU A 260 32.65 4.60 -15.33
C GLU A 260 31.82 3.51 -16.02
N ARG A 261 32.19 2.22 -15.83
CA ARG A 261 31.43 1.08 -16.37
C ARG A 261 30.02 0.94 -15.82
N SER A 262 29.80 1.42 -14.59
CA SER A 262 28.46 1.46 -13.98
C SER A 262 27.60 2.63 -14.45
N GLY A 263 28.13 3.46 -15.38
CA GLY A 263 27.37 4.53 -16.03
C GLY A 263 27.55 5.92 -15.41
N CYS A 264 28.51 6.12 -14.51
CA CYS A 264 28.84 7.44 -14.00
C CYS A 264 29.48 8.29 -15.11
N ASP A 265 28.97 9.51 -15.35
CA ASP A 265 29.42 10.38 -16.45
C ASP A 265 30.78 11.03 -16.20
N LEU A 266 31.10 11.34 -14.96
CA LEU A 266 32.32 12.02 -14.57
C LEU A 266 32.91 11.37 -13.32
N VAL A 267 34.11 10.86 -13.44
CA VAL A 267 34.86 10.28 -12.33
C VAL A 267 36.16 11.09 -12.13
N HIS A 268 36.34 11.64 -10.97
CA HIS A 268 37.54 12.36 -10.56
C HIS A 268 38.31 11.53 -9.54
N LEU A 269 39.59 11.39 -9.76
CA LEU A 269 40.50 10.72 -8.84
C LEU A 269 41.41 11.79 -8.19
N ALA A 270 41.42 11.83 -6.86
CA ALA A 270 42.34 12.62 -6.04
C ALA A 270 43.25 11.60 -5.29
N MET A 271 44.51 11.49 -5.75
CA MET A 271 45.49 10.53 -5.24
C MET A 271 46.69 11.24 -4.65
#